data_6e1b15e5a5230a4dba4a6b113010b0e4
#
_entry.id   6e1b15e5a5230a4dba4a6b113010b0e4
#
_cell.length_a   1.000
_cell.length_b   1.000
_cell.length_c   1.000
_cell.angle_alpha   90.00
_cell.angle_beta   90.00
_cell.angle_gamma   90.00
#
_symmetry.space_group_name_H-M   'P 1'
#
loop_
_entity.id
_entity.type
_entity.pdbx_description
1 polymer ?
#
loop_
_entity_poly.entity_id
_entity_poly.type
_entity_poly.pdbx_seq_one_letter_code
_entity_poly.pdbx_strand_id
1 'polypeptide(L)'
;MTVLYDAGLLVAADRNDRTVWADHRVRLEHGFVPTTTAPVVAQVSRSPREAQLRRLLRGCRVVEFSTDECHEVGALLAEAGTADVVDAHVVLAAARDGLTILTSDLDDLRHLSDQLAQPVAVRLIQPSRLLCQLPERLSFL
;
A
#
# COMPACT_ATOMS: atom_id res chain seq x y z
N MET A 1 -8.96 -11.42 -0.39
CA MET A 1 -8.18 -10.66 0.59
C MET A 1 -8.18 -9.18 0.21
N THR A 2 -8.67 -8.37 1.10
CA THR A 2 -8.67 -6.91 0.90
C THR A 2 -7.33 -6.33 1.34
N VAL A 3 -6.80 -5.43 0.55
CA VAL A 3 -5.46 -4.89 0.74
C VAL A 3 -5.44 -3.38 0.73
N LEU A 4 -4.46 -2.80 1.40
CA LEU A 4 -4.13 -1.39 1.32
C LEU A 4 -2.78 -1.23 0.61
N TYR A 5 -2.78 -0.45 -0.46
CA TYR A 5 -1.58 -0.16 -1.23
C TYR A 5 -0.80 1.00 -0.60
N ASP A 6 0.42 0.73 -0.21
CA ASP A 6 1.35 1.77 0.21
C ASP A 6 2.07 2.42 -0.97
N ALA A 7 2.86 3.44 -0.70
CA ALA A 7 3.55 4.25 -1.71
C ALA A 7 4.38 3.42 -2.70
N GLY A 8 5.12 2.43 -2.21
CA GLY A 8 5.97 1.60 -3.06
C GLY A 8 5.21 0.87 -4.16
N LEU A 9 4.00 0.37 -3.85
CA LEU A 9 3.17 -0.29 -4.85
C LEU A 9 2.67 0.70 -5.90
N LEU A 10 2.25 1.89 -5.47
CA LEU A 10 1.78 2.93 -6.40
C LEU A 10 2.90 3.38 -7.34
N VAL A 11 4.13 3.52 -6.83
CA VAL A 11 5.30 3.86 -7.64
C VAL A 11 5.58 2.76 -8.66
N ALA A 12 5.54 1.48 -8.25
CA ALA A 12 5.74 0.35 -9.16
C ALA A 12 4.67 0.31 -10.25
N ALA A 13 3.41 0.56 -9.89
CA ALA A 13 2.31 0.61 -10.86
C ALA A 13 2.51 1.73 -11.88
N ASP A 14 2.96 2.90 -11.43
CA ASP A 14 3.23 4.03 -12.33
C ASP A 14 4.37 3.74 -13.30
N ARG A 15 5.32 2.91 -12.88
CA ARG A 15 6.40 2.41 -13.74
C ARG A 15 5.96 1.26 -14.63
N ASN A 16 4.69 0.95 -14.64
CA ASN A 16 4.10 -0.13 -15.44
C ASN A 16 4.65 -1.53 -15.10
N ASP A 17 4.91 -1.80 -13.83
CA ASP A 17 5.37 -3.10 -13.37
C ASP A 17 4.30 -4.17 -13.65
N ARG A 18 4.67 -5.19 -14.41
CA ARG A 18 3.72 -6.20 -14.89
C ARG A 18 3.12 -7.03 -13.78
N THR A 19 3.91 -7.38 -12.78
CA THR A 19 3.43 -8.20 -11.65
C THR A 19 2.42 -7.43 -10.81
N VAL A 20 2.71 -6.18 -10.53
CA VAL A 20 1.78 -5.30 -9.80
C VAL A 20 0.44 -5.19 -10.54
N TRP A 21 0.48 -4.94 -11.84
CA TRP A 21 -0.73 -4.83 -12.65
C TRP A 21 -1.49 -6.16 -12.77
N ALA A 22 -0.77 -7.28 -12.88
CA ALA A 22 -1.40 -8.61 -12.93
C ALA A 22 -2.13 -8.92 -11.62
N ASP A 23 -1.48 -8.68 -10.48
CA ASP A 23 -2.09 -8.89 -9.16
C ASP A 23 -3.30 -7.98 -8.95
N HIS A 24 -3.17 -6.72 -9.34
CA HIS A 24 -4.28 -5.75 -9.26
C HIS A 24 -5.49 -6.22 -10.07
N ARG A 25 -5.24 -6.68 -11.30
CA ARG A 25 -6.31 -7.20 -12.16
C ARG A 25 -7.01 -8.39 -11.53
N VAL A 26 -6.25 -9.34 -10.99
CA VAL A 26 -6.83 -10.52 -10.32
C VAL A 26 -7.71 -10.11 -9.15
N ARG A 27 -7.27 -9.14 -8.34
CA ARG A 27 -8.10 -8.64 -7.22
C ARG A 27 -9.42 -8.07 -7.73
N LEU A 28 -9.38 -7.22 -8.76
CA LEU A 28 -10.58 -6.61 -9.31
C LEU A 28 -11.51 -7.66 -9.92
N GLU A 29 -10.98 -8.65 -10.61
CA GLU A 29 -11.77 -9.75 -11.19
C GLU A 29 -12.49 -10.57 -10.13
N HIS A 30 -11.93 -10.68 -8.93
CA HIS A 30 -12.53 -11.37 -7.80
C HIS A 30 -13.41 -10.45 -6.92
N GLY A 31 -13.62 -9.22 -7.33
CA GLY A 31 -14.45 -8.27 -6.59
C GLY A 31 -13.76 -7.62 -5.38
N PHE A 32 -12.45 -7.75 -5.25
CA PHE A 32 -11.70 -7.13 -4.16
C PHE A 32 -11.14 -5.78 -4.61
N VAL A 33 -11.83 -4.70 -4.25
CA VAL A 33 -11.37 -3.35 -4.55
C VAL A 33 -10.27 -2.96 -3.57
N PRO A 34 -9.04 -2.71 -4.06
CA PRO A 34 -7.96 -2.29 -3.17
C PRO A 34 -8.21 -0.89 -2.60
N THR A 35 -7.64 -0.65 -1.42
CA THR A 35 -7.67 0.65 -0.76
C THR A 35 -6.29 1.29 -0.81
N THR A 36 -6.25 2.60 -0.92
CA THR A 36 -5.06 3.40 -0.60
C THR A 36 -5.52 4.65 0.16
N THR A 37 -4.61 5.52 0.54
CA THR A 37 -4.96 6.72 1.31
C THR A 37 -4.62 7.98 0.53
N ALA A 38 -5.37 9.05 0.80
CA ALA A 38 -5.10 10.34 0.16
C ALA A 38 -3.69 10.86 0.47
N PRO A 39 -3.15 10.76 1.70
CA PRO A 39 -1.77 11.14 1.96
C PRO A 39 -0.75 10.34 1.14
N VAL A 40 -0.94 9.02 0.96
CA VAL A 40 -0.06 8.22 0.12
C VAL A 40 -0.12 8.69 -1.34
N VAL A 41 -1.32 8.94 -1.86
CA VAL A 41 -1.49 9.46 -3.22
C VAL A 41 -0.74 10.79 -3.38
N ALA A 42 -0.87 11.70 -2.41
CA ALA A 42 -0.17 12.98 -2.43
C ALA A 42 1.34 12.81 -2.40
N GLN A 43 1.82 11.83 -1.63
CA GLN A 43 3.25 11.54 -1.51
C GLN A 43 3.88 11.10 -2.83
N VAL A 44 3.14 10.33 -3.64
CA VAL A 44 3.68 9.76 -4.90
C VAL A 44 3.31 10.58 -6.13
N SER A 45 2.31 11.45 -6.06
CA SER A 45 1.90 12.27 -7.19
C SER A 45 2.89 13.42 -7.38
N ARG A 46 3.54 13.46 -8.54
CA ARG A 46 4.55 14.49 -8.86
C ARG A 46 4.29 15.21 -10.18
N SER A 47 3.43 14.64 -11.03
CA SER A 47 3.17 15.19 -12.36
C SER A 47 1.75 14.86 -12.81
N PRO A 48 1.08 15.75 -13.54
CA PRO A 48 -0.20 15.43 -14.16
C PRO A 48 -0.08 14.37 -15.28
N ARG A 49 1.15 14.01 -15.66
CA ARG A 49 1.42 13.03 -16.73
C ARG A 49 1.55 11.59 -16.23
N GLU A 50 1.33 11.33 -14.95
CA GLU A 50 1.38 10.00 -14.37
C GLU A 50 0.12 9.19 -14.72
N ALA A 51 0.01 8.83 -16.00
CA ALA A 51 -1.18 8.19 -16.56
C ALA A 51 -1.44 6.80 -15.94
N GLN A 52 -0.37 6.02 -15.72
CA GLN A 52 -0.52 4.68 -15.14
C GLN A 52 -0.97 4.74 -13.68
N LEU A 53 -0.43 5.68 -12.91
CA LEU A 53 -0.88 5.90 -11.53
C LEU A 53 -2.37 6.24 -11.49
N ARG A 54 -2.81 7.18 -12.32
CA ARG A 54 -4.21 7.57 -12.37
C ARG A 54 -5.11 6.42 -12.80
N ARG A 55 -4.65 5.59 -13.74
CA ARG A 55 -5.40 4.41 -14.17
C ARG A 55 -5.56 3.42 -13.02
N LEU A 56 -4.49 3.18 -12.25
CA LEU A 56 -4.56 2.31 -11.08
C LEU A 56 -5.55 2.85 -10.05
N LEU A 57 -5.47 4.14 -9.75
CA LEU A 57 -6.32 4.77 -8.73
C LEU A 57 -7.80 4.73 -9.06
N ARG A 58 -8.17 4.70 -10.34
CA ARG A 58 -9.58 4.53 -10.73
C ARG A 58 -10.16 3.20 -10.29
N GLY A 59 -9.33 2.17 -10.11
CA GLY A 59 -9.74 0.88 -9.59
C GLY A 59 -9.61 0.75 -8.08
N CYS A 60 -9.22 1.80 -7.38
CA CYS A 60 -8.99 1.79 -5.94
C CYS A 60 -9.98 2.67 -5.20
N ARG A 61 -10.21 2.31 -3.93
CA ARG A 61 -10.85 3.19 -2.97
C ARG A 61 -9.78 4.05 -2.31
N VAL A 62 -9.93 5.37 -2.34
CA VAL A 62 -9.00 6.30 -1.70
C VAL A 62 -9.60 6.82 -0.41
N VAL A 63 -8.96 6.53 0.71
CA VAL A 63 -9.41 6.94 2.05
C VAL A 63 -8.85 8.32 2.37
N GLU A 64 -9.72 9.21 2.82
CA GLU A 64 -9.34 10.56 3.23
C GLU A 64 -8.64 10.55 4.58
N PHE A 65 -7.83 11.57 4.83
CA PHE A 65 -7.31 11.88 6.15
C PHE A 65 -8.23 12.93 6.77
N SER A 66 -9.09 12.51 7.69
CA SER A 66 -10.05 13.41 8.30
C SER A 66 -9.48 14.12 9.54
N THR A 67 -10.09 15.24 9.91
CA THR A 67 -9.74 15.98 11.11
C THR A 67 -9.86 15.11 12.38
N ASP A 68 -10.85 14.23 12.41
CA ASP A 68 -11.09 13.35 13.56
C ASP A 68 -9.96 12.35 13.78
N GLU A 69 -9.22 12.01 12.73
CA GLU A 69 -8.09 11.08 12.82
C GLU A 69 -6.79 11.71 13.29
N CYS A 70 -6.71 13.04 13.35
CA CYS A 70 -5.47 13.74 13.67
C CYS A 70 -4.90 13.36 15.04
N HIS A 71 -5.76 13.29 16.07
CA HIS A 71 -5.32 12.95 17.43
C HIS A 71 -4.88 11.49 17.55
N GLU A 72 -5.60 10.59 16.91
CA GLU A 72 -5.27 9.15 16.88
C GLU A 72 -3.94 8.91 16.19
N VAL A 73 -3.71 9.55 15.06
CA VAL A 73 -2.43 9.49 14.33
C VAL A 73 -1.31 10.04 15.20
N GLY A 74 -1.52 11.20 15.83
CA GLY A 74 -0.53 11.82 16.72
C GLY A 74 -0.18 10.93 17.91
N ALA A 75 -1.16 10.30 18.52
CA ALA A 75 -0.95 9.38 19.65
C ALA A 75 -0.12 8.16 19.22
N LEU A 76 -0.41 7.59 18.06
CA LEU A 76 0.37 6.46 17.52
C LEU A 76 1.82 6.85 17.26
N LEU A 77 2.05 8.02 16.67
CA LEU A 77 3.41 8.52 16.42
C LEU A 77 4.19 8.74 17.72
N ALA A 78 3.53 9.24 18.76
CA ALA A 78 4.16 9.44 20.06
C ALA A 78 4.58 8.11 20.70
N GLU A 79 3.72 7.09 20.64
CA GLU A 79 4.04 5.75 21.16
C GLU A 79 5.17 5.10 20.39
N ALA A 80 5.18 5.24 19.08
CA ALA A 80 6.19 4.63 18.21
C ALA A 80 7.53 5.40 18.20
N GLY A 81 7.52 6.66 18.63
CA GLY A 81 8.72 7.50 18.59
C GLY A 81 9.11 7.93 17.19
N THR A 82 8.16 8.06 16.28
CA THR A 82 8.38 8.46 14.88
C THR A 82 7.52 9.69 14.55
N ALA A 83 7.72 10.23 13.34
CA ALA A 83 7.02 11.44 12.90
C ALA A 83 6.34 11.29 11.53
N ASP A 84 6.31 10.09 10.96
CA ASP A 84 5.73 9.88 9.64
C ASP A 84 4.21 9.75 9.72
N VAL A 85 3.52 10.85 9.47
CA VAL A 85 2.05 10.93 9.49
C VAL A 85 1.42 10.03 8.43
N VAL A 86 2.04 9.92 7.26
CA VAL A 86 1.52 9.10 6.16
C VAL A 86 1.49 7.63 6.56
N ASP A 87 2.58 7.11 7.09
CA ASP A 87 2.68 5.72 7.55
C ASP A 87 1.72 5.44 8.70
N ALA A 88 1.63 6.34 9.68
CA ALA A 88 0.71 6.17 10.80
C ALA A 88 -0.75 6.11 10.34
N HIS A 89 -1.13 6.96 9.40
CA HIS A 89 -2.48 6.95 8.83
C HIS A 89 -2.77 5.65 8.06
N VAL A 90 -1.78 5.15 7.30
CA VAL A 90 -1.90 3.86 6.61
C VAL A 90 -2.19 2.74 7.59
N VAL A 91 -1.43 2.66 8.68
CA VAL A 91 -1.59 1.60 9.69
C VAL A 91 -2.97 1.68 10.36
N LEU A 92 -3.40 2.87 10.73
CA LEU A 92 -4.72 3.05 11.37
C LEU A 92 -5.87 2.75 10.41
N ALA A 93 -5.76 3.16 9.15
CA ALA A 93 -6.78 2.84 8.13
C ALA A 93 -6.87 1.33 7.91
N ALA A 94 -5.74 0.63 7.83
CA ALA A 94 -5.71 -0.82 7.69
C ALA A 94 -6.32 -1.53 8.91
N ALA A 95 -6.01 -1.04 10.11
CA ALA A 95 -6.58 -1.60 11.36
C ALA A 95 -8.09 -1.44 11.41
N ARG A 96 -8.59 -0.26 11.05
CA ARG A 96 -10.03 0.03 11.07
C ARG A 96 -10.82 -0.85 10.11
N ASP A 97 -10.31 -1.06 8.91
CA ASP A 97 -11.02 -1.76 7.85
C ASP A 97 -10.58 -3.22 7.67
N GLY A 98 -9.69 -3.72 8.52
CA GLY A 98 -9.23 -5.11 8.47
C GLY A 98 -8.42 -5.44 7.21
N LEU A 99 -7.58 -4.51 6.76
CA LEU A 99 -6.82 -4.64 5.52
C LEU A 99 -5.40 -5.16 5.77
N THR A 100 -4.86 -5.88 4.79
CA THR A 100 -3.43 -6.21 4.75
C THR A 100 -2.69 -5.11 3.98
N ILE A 101 -1.63 -4.57 4.55
CA ILE A 101 -0.83 -3.54 3.89
C ILE A 101 0.18 -4.21 2.95
N LEU A 102 0.22 -3.76 1.69
CA LEU A 102 1.24 -4.14 0.72
C LEU A 102 2.23 -2.99 0.56
N THR A 103 3.50 -3.24 0.88
CA THR A 103 4.54 -2.22 0.90
C THR A 103 5.85 -2.74 0.32
N SER A 104 6.73 -1.84 -0.07
CA SER A 104 8.11 -2.14 -0.43
C SER A 104 9.08 -2.02 0.75
N ASP A 105 8.62 -1.49 1.89
CA ASP A 105 9.41 -1.32 3.12
C ASP A 105 8.59 -1.75 4.32
N LEU A 106 8.99 -2.87 4.93
CA LEU A 106 8.25 -3.48 6.03
C LEU A 106 8.52 -2.82 7.38
N ASP A 107 9.73 -2.30 7.59
CA ASP A 107 10.23 -2.03 8.94
C ASP A 107 9.45 -0.91 9.63
N ASP A 108 9.27 0.22 8.95
CA ASP A 108 8.57 1.37 9.53
C ASP A 108 7.10 1.07 9.81
N LEU A 109 6.44 0.38 8.88
CA LEU A 109 5.03 0.03 9.04
C LEU A 109 4.82 -1.03 10.12
N ARG A 110 5.70 -2.02 10.22
CA ARG A 110 5.65 -3.01 11.29
C ARG A 110 5.89 -2.39 12.65
N HIS A 111 6.83 -1.46 12.75
CA HIS A 111 7.09 -0.76 13.99
C HIS A 111 5.84 -0.02 14.49
N LEU A 112 5.15 0.69 13.60
CA LEU A 112 3.90 1.37 13.94
C LEU A 112 2.78 0.37 14.27
N SER A 113 2.65 -0.70 13.49
CA SER A 113 1.65 -1.74 13.71
C SER A 113 1.82 -2.42 15.06
N ASP A 114 3.05 -2.64 15.50
CA ASP A 114 3.35 -3.30 16.77
C ASP A 114 2.89 -2.50 17.98
N GLN A 115 2.63 -1.21 17.83
CA GLN A 115 2.07 -0.36 18.90
C GLN A 115 0.57 -0.58 19.11
N LEU A 116 -0.11 -1.21 18.17
CA LEU A 116 -1.54 -1.45 18.25
C LEU A 116 -1.85 -2.68 19.13
N ALA A 117 -3.01 -2.66 19.79
CA ALA A 117 -3.49 -3.82 20.55
C ALA A 117 -3.62 -5.06 19.67
N GLN A 118 -4.04 -4.89 18.42
CA GLN A 118 -4.08 -5.94 17.41
C GLN A 118 -3.27 -5.48 16.19
N PRO A 119 -2.03 -5.96 16.02
CA PRO A 119 -1.22 -5.59 14.87
C PRO A 119 -1.88 -5.96 13.55
N VAL A 120 -1.65 -5.13 12.52
CA VAL A 120 -2.14 -5.39 11.18
C VAL A 120 -1.12 -6.22 10.40
N ALA A 121 -1.60 -6.99 9.41
CA ALA A 121 -0.71 -7.73 8.54
C ALA A 121 -0.04 -6.79 7.54
N VAL A 122 1.29 -6.89 7.45
CA VAL A 122 2.10 -6.11 6.51
C VAL A 122 2.89 -7.10 5.65
N ARG A 123 2.76 -6.97 4.34
CA ARG A 123 3.44 -7.85 3.37
C ARG A 123 4.30 -7.07 2.42
N LEU A 124 5.47 -7.63 2.14
CA LEU A 124 6.39 -7.09 1.16
C LEU A 124 5.95 -7.41 -0.26
N ILE A 125 5.96 -6.41 -1.13
CA ILE A 125 5.81 -6.60 -2.56
C ILE A 125 7.21 -6.78 -3.18
N GLN A 126 7.36 -7.77 -4.07
CA GLN A 126 8.60 -8.00 -4.81
C GLN A 126 8.29 -8.35 -6.28
N PRO A 127 7.60 -7.46 -7.00
CA PRO A 127 7.09 -7.81 -8.32
C PRO A 127 8.18 -8.12 -9.33
N SER A 128 9.20 -7.30 -9.39
CA SER A 128 10.29 -7.43 -10.37
C SER A 128 11.11 -8.71 -10.18
N ARG A 129 11.29 -9.17 -8.94
CA ARG A 129 12.02 -10.39 -8.65
C ARG A 129 11.27 -11.63 -9.10
N LEU A 130 9.95 -11.63 -8.94
CA LEU A 130 9.12 -12.72 -9.40
C LEU A 130 9.17 -12.87 -10.93
N LEU A 131 9.15 -11.76 -11.65
CA LEU A 131 9.28 -11.76 -13.11
C LEU A 131 10.64 -12.26 -13.56
N CYS A 132 11.71 -11.92 -12.87
CA CYS A 132 13.05 -12.41 -13.18
C CYS A 132 13.21 -13.91 -12.95
N GLN A 133 12.47 -14.46 -12.00
CA GLN A 133 12.50 -15.91 -11.72
C GLN A 133 11.69 -16.74 -12.68
N LEU A 134 10.63 -16.20 -13.24
CA LEU A 134 9.73 -16.92 -14.14
C LEU A 134 10.41 -17.47 -15.40
N PRO A 135 11.26 -16.70 -16.12
CA PRO A 135 11.95 -17.22 -17.30
C PRO A 135 12.86 -18.39 -16.98
N GLU A 136 13.53 -18.36 -15.84
CA GLU A 136 14.39 -19.46 -15.42
C GLU A 136 13.59 -20.74 -15.14
N ARG A 137 12.45 -20.60 -14.49
CA ARG A 137 11.54 -21.72 -14.25
C ARG A 137 11.00 -22.30 -15.55
N LEU A 138 10.65 -21.45 -16.48
CA LEU A 138 10.14 -21.88 -17.78
C LEU A 138 11.21 -22.55 -18.62
N SER A 139 12.48 -22.21 -18.45
CA SER A 139 13.57 -22.83 -19.18
C SER A 139 13.84 -24.28 -18.76
N PHE A 140 13.33 -24.71 -17.62
CA PHE A 140 13.44 -26.09 -17.13
C PHE A 140 12.24 -26.96 -17.52
N LEU A 141 11.25 -26.36 -18.11
CA LEU A 141 10.06 -27.08 -18.56
C LEU A 141 10.15 -27.45 -20.02
#